data_86ab879f7b8f85a74e6a726d03ae4982
#
_entry.id   86ab879f7b8f85a74e6a726d03ae4982
#
_cell.length_a   1.000
_cell.length_b   1.000
_cell.length_c   1.000
_cell.angle_alpha   90.00
_cell.angle_beta   90.00
_cell.angle_gamma   90.00
#
_symmetry.space_group_name_H-M   'P 1'
#
loop_
_entity.id
_entity.type
_entity.pdbx_description
1 polymer ?
#
loop_
_entity_poly.entity_id
_entity_poly.type
_entity_poly.pdbx_seq_one_letter_code
_entity_poly.pdbx_strand_id
1 'polypeptide(L)'
;RHGYTTMELSEAVKNKIEEYVNGHRVVLFMKGNRQQPMCGFSAKTVAALDSVLPEYLTVNVLDDPDVREGIKVYGNWPTIPQLYIDGELMGGCDIVLNMLNSGELHQSLGVEAPDRTAPEVTITDTAAEKIGEVLEGHPGVGLFFNIDANWEARFDMGPPQGHEIVSESNGIKVYMDLGSAQRARG
;
A
#
# COMPACT_ATOMS: atom_id res chain seq x y z
N ARG A 1 -2.27 -38.44 15.86
CA ARG A 1 -3.28 -37.77 15.08
C ARG A 1 -3.27 -36.27 15.34
N HIS A 2 -2.65 -35.57 14.47
CA HIS A 2 -2.59 -34.11 14.57
C HIS A 2 -3.71 -33.55 13.69
N GLY A 3 -4.89 -33.41 14.29
CA GLY A 3 -5.93 -32.61 13.70
C GLY A 3 -5.39 -31.17 13.69
N TYR A 4 -5.28 -30.58 12.52
CA TYR A 4 -5.22 -29.13 12.44
C TYR A 4 -6.49 -28.63 13.09
N THR A 5 -6.36 -28.11 14.30
CA THR A 5 -7.42 -27.35 14.91
C THR A 5 -7.52 -26.12 14.04
N THR A 6 -8.47 -26.11 13.11
CA THR A 6 -8.94 -24.85 12.56
C THR A 6 -9.30 -24.04 13.78
N MET A 7 -8.56 -22.97 14.01
CA MET A 7 -8.89 -22.06 15.09
C MET A 7 -10.26 -21.48 14.78
N GLU A 8 -11.27 -22.03 15.46
CA GLU A 8 -12.59 -21.45 15.40
C GLU A 8 -12.52 -20.12 16.15
N LEU A 9 -13.02 -19.10 15.49
CA LEU A 9 -13.15 -17.78 16.07
C LEU A 9 -14.15 -17.85 17.23
N SER A 10 -13.68 -17.63 18.46
CA SER A 10 -14.56 -17.60 19.60
C SER A 10 -15.54 -16.42 19.51
N GLU A 11 -16.74 -16.56 20.07
CA GLU A 11 -17.72 -15.46 20.12
C GLU A 11 -17.15 -14.20 20.77
N ALA A 12 -16.38 -14.37 21.86
CA ALA A 12 -15.78 -13.25 22.56
C ALA A 12 -14.80 -12.46 21.69
N VAL A 13 -13.93 -13.18 20.95
CA VAL A 13 -12.96 -12.55 20.05
C VAL A 13 -13.66 -11.93 18.85
N LYS A 14 -14.63 -12.63 18.28
CA LYS A 14 -15.45 -12.12 17.16
C LYS A 14 -16.14 -10.81 17.56
N ASN A 15 -16.79 -10.78 18.71
CA ASN A 15 -17.48 -9.58 19.22
C ASN A 15 -16.50 -8.43 19.41
N LYS A 16 -15.32 -8.71 19.93
CA LYS A 16 -14.28 -7.71 20.12
C LYS A 16 -13.82 -7.10 18.79
N ILE A 17 -13.59 -7.95 17.80
CA ILE A 17 -13.22 -7.50 16.44
C ILE A 17 -14.35 -6.67 15.83
N GLU A 18 -15.60 -7.14 15.94
CA GLU A 18 -16.76 -6.43 15.41
C GLU A 18 -16.99 -5.08 16.06
N GLU A 19 -16.71 -4.92 17.35
CA GLU A 19 -16.74 -3.61 17.99
C GLU A 19 -15.78 -2.64 17.32
N TYR A 20 -14.58 -3.08 16.96
CA TYR A 20 -13.64 -2.24 16.24
C TYR A 20 -14.15 -1.91 14.85
N VAL A 21 -14.44 -2.93 14.02
CA VAL A 21 -14.75 -2.73 12.59
C VAL A 21 -16.10 -2.06 12.35
N ASN A 22 -17.07 -2.24 13.24
CA ASN A 22 -18.39 -1.62 13.12
C ASN A 22 -18.50 -0.30 13.87
N GLY A 23 -17.66 -0.09 14.88
CA GLY A 23 -17.65 1.14 15.67
C GLY A 23 -16.85 2.28 15.05
N HIS A 24 -16.03 1.99 14.05
CA HIS A 24 -15.15 2.96 13.42
C HIS A 24 -15.16 2.76 11.92
N ARG A 25 -15.19 3.86 11.19
CA ARG A 25 -15.23 3.81 9.73
C ARG A 25 -13.98 3.18 9.12
N VAL A 26 -12.81 3.55 9.62
CA VAL A 26 -11.52 3.07 9.12
C VAL A 26 -10.74 2.45 10.27
N VAL A 27 -10.39 1.19 10.14
CA VAL A 27 -9.66 0.42 11.15
C VAL A 27 -8.51 -0.33 10.51
N LEU A 28 -7.32 -0.12 11.05
CA LEU A 28 -6.12 -0.84 10.63
C LEU A 28 -5.66 -1.77 11.75
N PHE A 29 -5.72 -3.07 11.51
CA PHE A 29 -5.09 -4.07 12.39
C PHE A 29 -3.62 -4.19 11.96
N MET A 30 -2.71 -3.89 12.88
CA MET A 30 -1.28 -3.77 12.55
C MET A 30 -0.40 -4.28 13.68
N LYS A 31 0.86 -4.44 13.39
CA LYS A 31 1.90 -4.72 14.39
C LYS A 31 2.52 -3.40 14.83
N GLY A 32 2.40 -3.11 16.12
CA GLY A 32 2.76 -1.82 16.70
C GLY A 32 1.61 -0.82 16.63
N ASN A 33 1.93 0.45 16.71
CA ASN A 33 0.95 1.53 16.61
C ASN A 33 1.33 2.51 15.50
N ARG A 34 0.46 3.48 15.26
CA ARG A 34 0.63 4.45 14.17
C ARG A 34 1.93 5.24 14.29
N GLN A 35 2.33 5.61 15.51
CA GLN A 35 3.55 6.36 15.77
C GLN A 35 4.80 5.48 15.75
N GLN A 36 4.63 4.18 16.06
CA GLN A 36 5.73 3.23 16.15
C GLN A 36 5.33 1.87 15.57
N PRO A 37 5.24 1.78 14.24
CA PRO A 37 5.00 0.49 13.58
C PRO A 37 6.13 -0.49 13.86
N MET A 38 5.78 -1.75 14.11
CA MET A 38 6.73 -2.80 14.52
C MET A 38 7.05 -3.78 13.39
N CYS A 39 6.61 -3.52 12.17
CA CYS A 39 7.04 -4.25 10.97
C CYS A 39 6.94 -3.36 9.73
N GLY A 40 7.74 -3.70 8.71
CA GLY A 40 7.81 -2.89 7.48
C GLY A 40 6.50 -2.79 6.73
N PHE A 41 5.70 -3.86 6.70
CA PHE A 41 4.41 -3.86 6.02
C PHE A 41 3.39 -2.96 6.74
N SER A 42 3.36 -3.01 8.07
CA SER A 42 2.53 -2.10 8.87
C SER A 42 2.97 -0.65 8.68
N ALA A 43 4.27 -0.39 8.66
CA ALA A 43 4.81 0.96 8.46
C ALA A 43 4.41 1.54 7.10
N LYS A 44 4.50 0.77 6.03
CA LYS A 44 4.09 1.21 4.69
C LYS A 44 2.59 1.49 4.61
N THR A 45 1.78 0.66 5.25
CA THR A 45 0.32 0.84 5.27
C THR A 45 -0.07 2.09 6.06
N VAL A 46 0.57 2.33 7.20
CA VAL A 46 0.38 3.56 7.99
C VAL A 46 0.75 4.78 7.16
N ALA A 47 1.90 4.75 6.49
CA ALA A 47 2.32 5.88 5.65
C ALA A 47 1.31 6.18 4.54
N ALA A 48 0.74 5.14 3.92
CA ALA A 48 -0.30 5.29 2.89
C ALA A 48 -1.56 5.95 3.47
N LEU A 49 -2.05 5.48 4.60
CA LEU A 49 -3.24 6.04 5.25
C LEU A 49 -3.01 7.45 5.77
N ASP A 50 -1.85 7.73 6.34
CA ASP A 50 -1.50 9.06 6.83
C ASP A 50 -1.48 10.11 5.71
N SER A 51 -1.19 9.68 4.48
CA SER A 51 -1.18 10.59 3.34
C SER A 51 -2.59 11.04 2.91
N VAL A 52 -3.63 10.33 3.33
CA VAL A 52 -5.02 10.60 2.90
C VAL A 52 -5.98 10.88 4.04
N LEU A 53 -5.65 10.50 5.27
CA LEU A 53 -6.54 10.68 6.44
C LEU A 53 -5.78 11.28 7.62
N PRO A 54 -6.38 12.27 8.31
CA PRO A 54 -5.81 12.77 9.56
C PRO A 54 -5.99 11.80 10.73
N GLU A 55 -7.10 11.05 10.74
CA GLU A 55 -7.48 10.17 11.84
C GLU A 55 -8.08 8.86 11.35
N TYR A 56 -7.73 7.78 12.00
CA TYR A 56 -8.31 6.45 11.84
C TYR A 56 -7.93 5.59 13.05
N LEU A 57 -8.68 4.53 13.31
CA LEU A 57 -8.36 3.63 14.42
C LEU A 57 -7.26 2.65 14.00
N THR A 58 -6.26 2.48 14.84
CA THR A 58 -5.30 1.38 14.74
C THR A 58 -5.47 0.42 15.91
N VAL A 59 -5.34 -0.86 15.65
CA VAL A 59 -5.37 -1.93 16.65
C VAL A 59 -4.03 -2.66 16.61
N ASN A 60 -3.28 -2.55 17.70
CA ASN A 60 -2.01 -3.25 17.83
C ASN A 60 -2.24 -4.71 18.20
N VAL A 61 -2.11 -5.60 17.21
CA VAL A 61 -2.33 -7.03 17.43
C VAL A 61 -1.24 -7.70 18.28
N LEU A 62 -0.11 -7.02 18.48
CA LEU A 62 0.94 -7.53 19.37
C LEU A 62 0.52 -7.45 20.86
N ASP A 63 -0.42 -6.56 21.20
CA ASP A 63 -0.94 -6.42 22.53
C ASP A 63 -2.07 -7.42 22.86
N ASP A 64 -2.62 -8.07 21.83
CA ASP A 64 -3.75 -8.98 21.99
C ASP A 64 -3.59 -10.18 21.05
N PRO A 65 -2.98 -11.27 21.53
CA PRO A 65 -2.76 -12.48 20.73
C PRO A 65 -4.06 -13.11 20.19
N ASP A 66 -5.15 -13.00 20.91
CA ASP A 66 -6.45 -13.53 20.47
C ASP A 66 -6.98 -12.76 19.26
N VAL A 67 -6.87 -11.44 19.29
CA VAL A 67 -7.22 -10.61 18.12
C VAL A 67 -6.25 -10.85 16.97
N ARG A 68 -4.96 -11.03 17.25
CA ARG A 68 -3.95 -11.30 16.21
C ARG A 68 -4.31 -12.54 15.39
N GLU A 69 -4.69 -13.61 16.04
CA GLU A 69 -5.10 -14.85 15.35
C GLU A 69 -6.54 -14.76 14.86
N GLY A 70 -7.41 -14.18 15.65
CA GLY A 70 -8.83 -14.03 15.31
C GLY A 70 -9.10 -13.20 14.06
N ILE A 71 -8.33 -12.13 13.85
CA ILE A 71 -8.53 -11.26 12.68
C ILE A 71 -8.24 -11.98 11.37
N LYS A 72 -7.31 -12.92 11.37
CA LYS A 72 -7.00 -13.74 10.20
C LYS A 72 -8.18 -14.66 9.83
N VAL A 73 -8.85 -15.21 10.82
CA VAL A 73 -10.05 -16.03 10.64
C VAL A 73 -11.23 -15.16 10.24
N TYR A 74 -11.44 -14.04 10.94
CA TYR A 74 -12.54 -13.12 10.70
C TYR A 74 -12.55 -12.59 9.27
N GLY A 75 -11.41 -12.16 8.78
CA GLY A 75 -11.25 -11.63 7.42
C GLY A 75 -11.00 -12.70 6.36
N ASN A 76 -10.78 -13.94 6.78
CA ASN A 76 -10.28 -14.98 5.89
C ASN A 76 -9.05 -14.48 5.11
N TRP A 77 -8.12 -13.87 5.84
CA TRP A 77 -6.92 -13.23 5.30
C TRP A 77 -5.72 -13.57 6.17
N PRO A 78 -4.68 -14.21 5.63
CA PRO A 78 -3.66 -14.87 6.46
C PRO A 78 -2.63 -13.93 7.07
N THR A 79 -2.56 -12.69 6.64
CA THR A 79 -1.46 -11.78 6.99
C THR A 79 -1.95 -10.51 7.68
N ILE A 80 -1.03 -9.83 8.36
CA ILE A 80 -1.19 -8.53 8.98
C ILE A 80 -0.14 -7.59 8.35
N PRO A 81 -0.48 -6.35 8.00
CA PRO A 81 -1.68 -5.59 8.38
C PRO A 81 -2.95 -5.97 7.59
N GLN A 82 -4.11 -5.60 8.16
CA GLN A 82 -5.41 -5.68 7.49
C GLN A 82 -6.16 -4.36 7.65
N LEU A 83 -6.61 -3.81 6.53
CA LEU A 83 -7.39 -2.57 6.51
C LEU A 83 -8.87 -2.89 6.30
N TYR A 84 -9.71 -2.33 7.18
CA TYR A 84 -11.16 -2.38 7.07
C TYR A 84 -11.70 -0.97 6.87
N ILE A 85 -12.59 -0.80 5.90
CA ILE A 85 -13.32 0.45 5.64
C ILE A 85 -14.80 0.11 5.61
N ASP A 86 -15.59 0.84 6.39
CA ASP A 86 -17.04 0.63 6.51
C ASP A 86 -17.40 -0.84 6.81
N GLY A 87 -16.61 -1.49 7.64
CA GLY A 87 -16.81 -2.88 8.04
C GLY A 87 -16.33 -3.93 7.04
N GLU A 88 -15.80 -3.52 5.90
CA GLU A 88 -15.33 -4.42 4.86
C GLU A 88 -13.81 -4.50 4.81
N LEU A 89 -13.29 -5.71 4.67
CA LEU A 89 -11.86 -5.92 4.46
C LEU A 89 -11.44 -5.39 3.09
N MET A 90 -10.52 -4.44 3.07
CA MET A 90 -9.88 -3.99 1.84
C MET A 90 -8.73 -4.90 1.45
N GLY A 91 -7.88 -5.26 2.39
CA GLY A 91 -6.74 -6.13 2.18
C GLY A 91 -5.54 -5.76 3.03
N GLY A 92 -4.38 -6.26 2.65
CA GLY A 92 -3.11 -5.99 3.30
C GLY A 92 -2.31 -4.88 2.64
N CYS A 93 -1.02 -4.82 2.97
CA CYS A 93 -0.11 -3.75 2.53
C CYS A 93 -0.12 -3.53 1.02
N ASP A 94 0.08 -4.58 0.23
CA ASP A 94 0.20 -4.43 -1.23
C ASP A 94 -1.10 -3.90 -1.85
N ILE A 95 -2.24 -4.39 -1.40
CA ILE A 95 -3.54 -3.93 -1.89
C ILE A 95 -3.77 -2.47 -1.53
N VAL A 96 -3.45 -2.06 -0.30
CA VAL A 96 -3.59 -0.67 0.14
C VAL A 96 -2.71 0.26 -0.68
N LEU A 97 -1.46 -0.12 -0.96
CA LEU A 97 -0.56 0.67 -1.80
C LEU A 97 -1.07 0.79 -3.24
N ASN A 98 -1.59 -0.30 -3.80
CA ASN A 98 -2.20 -0.28 -5.13
C ASN A 98 -3.44 0.63 -5.17
N MET A 99 -4.27 0.57 -4.15
CA MET A 99 -5.44 1.43 -4.02
C MET A 99 -5.05 2.91 -3.89
N LEU A 100 -3.98 3.20 -3.14
CA LEU A 100 -3.47 4.57 -3.02
C LEU A 100 -3.04 5.10 -4.38
N ASN A 101 -2.23 4.35 -5.11
CA ASN A 101 -1.66 4.79 -6.38
C ASN A 101 -2.72 4.93 -7.49
N SER A 102 -3.74 4.09 -7.49
CA SER A 102 -4.83 4.15 -8.48
C SER A 102 -5.86 5.24 -8.19
N GLY A 103 -5.91 5.78 -6.99
CA GLY A 103 -6.96 6.68 -6.53
C GLY A 103 -8.16 5.96 -5.91
N GLU A 104 -8.18 4.63 -5.93
CA GLU A 104 -9.28 3.84 -5.38
C GLU A 104 -9.40 4.00 -3.86
N LEU A 105 -8.27 4.17 -3.15
CA LEU A 105 -8.30 4.43 -1.71
C LEU A 105 -9.01 5.73 -1.39
N HIS A 106 -8.71 6.79 -2.13
CA HIS A 106 -9.39 8.09 -2.00
C HIS A 106 -10.89 7.94 -2.23
N GLN A 107 -11.27 7.21 -3.26
CA GLN A 107 -12.68 6.97 -3.58
C GLN A 107 -13.38 6.21 -2.46
N SER A 108 -12.78 5.14 -1.94
CA SER A 108 -13.34 4.33 -0.85
C SER A 108 -13.49 5.13 0.44
N LEU A 109 -12.61 6.09 0.67
CA LEU A 109 -12.64 6.97 1.86
C LEU A 109 -13.52 8.20 1.66
N GLY A 110 -13.98 8.48 0.44
CA GLY A 110 -14.78 9.66 0.12
C GLY A 110 -13.99 10.96 0.22
N VAL A 111 -12.68 10.90 0.06
CA VAL A 111 -11.81 12.09 0.03
C VAL A 111 -11.52 12.49 -1.40
N GLU A 112 -11.05 13.73 -1.59
CA GLU A 112 -10.73 14.27 -2.90
C GLU A 112 -9.79 13.36 -3.69
N ALA A 113 -10.11 13.16 -4.97
CA ALA A 113 -9.28 12.35 -5.86
C ALA A 113 -7.86 12.93 -5.94
N PRO A 114 -6.83 12.07 -5.99
CA PRO A 114 -5.45 12.54 -6.05
C PRO A 114 -5.15 13.17 -7.42
N ASP A 115 -4.26 14.15 -7.43
CA ASP A 115 -3.70 14.65 -8.68
C ASP A 115 -2.69 13.64 -9.20
N ARG A 116 -3.05 12.97 -10.29
CA ARG A 116 -2.24 11.95 -10.95
C ARG A 116 -1.53 12.46 -12.20
N THR A 117 -1.33 13.76 -12.29
CA THR A 117 -0.62 14.36 -13.42
C THR A 117 0.81 13.83 -13.47
N ALA A 118 1.19 13.29 -14.62
CA ALA A 118 2.55 12.82 -14.84
C ALA A 118 3.51 14.01 -14.90
N PRO A 119 4.64 13.98 -14.17
CA PRO A 119 5.63 15.03 -14.27
C PRO A 119 6.33 15.00 -15.64
N GLU A 120 6.81 16.15 -16.09
CA GLU A 120 7.68 16.21 -17.26
C GLU A 120 9.05 15.63 -16.91
N VAL A 121 9.52 14.71 -17.74
CA VAL A 121 10.86 14.14 -17.63
C VAL A 121 11.60 14.37 -18.94
N THR A 122 12.91 14.54 -18.84
CA THR A 122 13.77 14.67 -20.04
C THR A 122 14.84 13.58 -19.96
N ILE A 123 14.86 12.72 -20.97
CA ILE A 123 15.86 11.67 -21.10
C ILE A 123 16.69 11.99 -22.34
N THR A 124 18.01 12.11 -22.16
CA THR A 124 18.92 12.38 -23.27
C THR A 124 18.98 11.19 -24.23
N ASP A 125 19.39 11.43 -25.47
CA ASP A 125 19.54 10.38 -26.47
C ASP A 125 20.49 9.28 -25.98
N THR A 126 21.61 9.65 -25.38
CA THR A 126 22.58 8.70 -24.84
C THR A 126 21.98 7.84 -23.73
N ALA A 127 21.26 8.47 -22.80
CA ALA A 127 20.60 7.75 -21.70
C ALA A 127 19.48 6.84 -22.24
N ALA A 128 18.68 7.32 -23.18
CA ALA A 128 17.60 6.54 -23.80
C ALA A 128 18.13 5.30 -24.48
N GLU A 129 19.24 5.40 -25.21
CA GLU A 129 19.87 4.26 -25.87
C GLU A 129 20.31 3.19 -24.86
N LYS A 130 21.00 3.60 -23.79
CA LYS A 130 21.48 2.68 -22.75
C LYS A 130 20.33 2.04 -21.97
N ILE A 131 19.34 2.81 -21.60
CA ILE A 131 18.14 2.31 -20.90
C ILE A 131 17.39 1.34 -21.81
N GLY A 132 17.20 1.69 -23.07
CA GLY A 132 16.54 0.83 -24.06
C GLY A 132 17.21 -0.51 -24.23
N GLU A 133 18.54 -0.56 -24.27
CA GLU A 133 19.31 -1.81 -24.35
C GLU A 133 19.07 -2.70 -23.12
N VAL A 134 19.07 -2.11 -21.93
CA VAL A 134 18.80 -2.85 -20.68
C VAL A 134 17.39 -3.39 -20.67
N LEU A 135 16.40 -2.59 -21.06
CA LEU A 135 14.99 -3.00 -21.07
C LEU A 135 14.72 -4.09 -22.11
N GLU A 136 15.37 -4.05 -23.26
CA GLU A 136 15.26 -5.11 -24.29
C GLU A 136 15.73 -6.47 -23.74
N GLY A 137 16.72 -6.47 -22.88
CA GLY A 137 17.22 -7.69 -22.24
C GLY A 137 16.33 -8.24 -21.12
N HIS A 138 15.30 -7.50 -20.72
CA HIS A 138 14.41 -7.85 -19.60
C HIS A 138 12.95 -7.61 -19.98
N PRO A 139 12.34 -8.50 -20.81
CA PRO A 139 10.94 -8.36 -21.21
C PRO A 139 9.99 -8.26 -20.00
N GLY A 140 9.02 -7.35 -20.06
CA GLY A 140 8.05 -7.14 -18.99
C GLY A 140 8.55 -6.28 -17.84
N VAL A 141 9.78 -5.76 -17.92
CA VAL A 141 10.36 -4.88 -16.90
C VAL A 141 10.34 -3.45 -17.40
N GLY A 142 9.99 -2.51 -16.52
CA GLY A 142 10.01 -1.08 -16.78
C GLY A 142 10.98 -0.34 -15.89
N LEU A 143 11.27 0.91 -16.25
CA LEU A 143 12.08 1.83 -15.46
C LEU A 143 11.19 2.56 -14.48
N PHE A 144 11.51 2.47 -13.20
CA PHE A 144 10.83 3.15 -12.12
C PHE A 144 11.68 4.29 -11.58
N PHE A 145 11.05 5.42 -11.34
CA PHE A 145 11.65 6.56 -10.67
C PHE A 145 10.94 6.81 -9.35
N ASN A 146 11.69 6.76 -8.26
CA ASN A 146 11.16 6.93 -6.90
C ASN A 146 11.77 8.14 -6.23
N ILE A 147 10.92 8.98 -5.66
CA ILE A 147 11.33 10.05 -4.74
C ILE A 147 10.60 9.77 -3.43
N ASP A 148 11.33 9.44 -2.39
CA ASP A 148 10.73 9.11 -1.09
C ASP A 148 10.36 10.37 -0.29
N ALA A 149 9.81 10.18 0.90
CA ALA A 149 9.39 11.27 1.78
C ALA A 149 10.57 12.13 2.27
N ASN A 150 11.79 11.63 2.19
CA ASN A 150 13.01 12.37 2.52
C ASN A 150 13.61 13.08 1.31
N TRP A 151 12.89 13.07 0.18
CA TRP A 151 13.34 13.65 -1.10
C TRP A 151 14.57 12.97 -1.68
N GLU A 152 14.82 11.74 -1.29
CA GLU A 152 15.84 10.92 -1.93
C GLU A 152 15.27 10.27 -3.19
N ALA A 153 15.97 10.49 -4.30
CA ALA A 153 15.58 9.99 -5.61
C ALA A 153 16.42 8.79 -5.99
N ARG A 154 15.78 7.80 -6.60
CA ARG A 154 16.46 6.63 -7.14
C ARG A 154 15.72 6.04 -8.34
N PHE A 155 16.44 5.31 -9.15
CA PHE A 155 15.88 4.50 -10.23
C PHE A 155 15.91 3.02 -9.83
N ASP A 156 14.85 2.33 -10.18
CA ASP A 156 14.72 0.88 -10.01
C ASP A 156 14.16 0.27 -11.29
N MET A 157 14.26 -1.03 -11.42
CA MET A 157 13.67 -1.78 -12.51
C MET A 157 12.77 -2.86 -11.95
N GLY A 158 11.62 -3.04 -12.57
CA GLY A 158 10.66 -4.05 -12.15
C GLY A 158 9.44 -4.11 -13.06
N PRO A 159 8.52 -5.05 -12.81
CA PRO A 159 7.31 -5.18 -13.60
C PRO A 159 6.28 -4.12 -13.20
N PRO A 160 5.77 -3.32 -14.17
CA PRO A 160 4.65 -2.42 -13.89
C PRO A 160 3.40 -3.20 -13.48
N GLN A 161 2.64 -2.63 -12.53
CA GLN A 161 1.43 -3.24 -11.97
C GLN A 161 0.13 -2.74 -12.65
N GLY A 162 0.24 -1.71 -13.50
CA GLY A 162 -0.90 -1.14 -14.23
C GLY A 162 -1.55 0.09 -13.60
N HIS A 163 -1.17 0.46 -12.38
CA HIS A 163 -1.71 1.63 -11.68
C HIS A 163 -0.70 2.78 -11.55
N GLU A 164 0.52 2.59 -12.02
CA GLU A 164 1.56 3.63 -11.95
C GLU A 164 1.19 4.86 -12.78
N ILE A 165 1.75 5.99 -12.39
CA ILE A 165 1.76 7.20 -13.19
C ILE A 165 2.94 7.09 -14.14
N VAL A 166 2.72 7.37 -15.42
CA VAL A 166 3.72 7.14 -16.47
C VAL A 166 4.06 8.45 -17.14
N SER A 167 5.35 8.79 -17.12
CA SER A 167 5.93 9.82 -17.99
C SER A 167 6.67 9.16 -19.12
N GLU A 168 6.80 9.85 -20.24
CA GLU A 168 7.52 9.34 -21.38
C GLU A 168 8.43 10.41 -21.95
N SER A 169 9.66 10.02 -22.27
CA SER A 169 10.62 10.88 -22.92
C SER A 169 11.53 10.02 -23.80
N ASN A 170 11.73 10.47 -25.02
CA ASN A 170 12.66 9.83 -25.95
C ASN A 170 12.42 8.32 -26.13
N GLY A 171 11.14 7.92 -26.18
CA GLY A 171 10.71 6.53 -26.33
C GLY A 171 10.82 5.68 -25.07
N ILE A 172 11.23 6.25 -23.94
CA ILE A 172 11.36 5.54 -22.67
C ILE A 172 10.21 5.94 -21.74
N LYS A 173 9.48 4.95 -21.25
CA LYS A 173 8.45 5.13 -20.22
C LYS A 173 9.11 5.09 -18.84
N VAL A 174 8.72 6.03 -17.99
CA VAL A 174 9.19 6.12 -16.61
C VAL A 174 7.97 5.95 -15.70
N TYR A 175 7.97 4.91 -14.90
CA TYR A 175 6.88 4.55 -14.00
C TYR A 175 7.12 5.12 -12.61
N MET A 176 6.07 5.68 -12.01
CA MET A 176 6.15 6.31 -10.70
C MET A 176 4.95 5.94 -9.87
N ASP A 177 5.13 5.83 -8.55
CA ASP A 177 4.00 5.84 -7.65
C ASP A 177 3.45 7.26 -7.49
N LEU A 178 2.30 7.39 -6.84
CA LEU A 178 1.63 8.68 -6.67
C LEU A 178 2.52 9.70 -5.94
N GLY A 179 3.13 9.31 -4.83
CA GLY A 179 3.99 10.18 -4.04
C GLY A 179 5.21 10.68 -4.82
N SER A 180 5.85 9.79 -5.57
CA SER A 180 7.01 10.12 -6.41
C SER A 180 6.63 11.10 -7.53
N ALA A 181 5.50 10.87 -8.18
CA ALA A 181 5.00 11.77 -9.23
C ALA A 181 4.69 13.16 -8.67
N GLN A 182 4.07 13.24 -7.50
CA GLN A 182 3.77 14.52 -6.84
C GLN A 182 5.05 15.27 -6.47
N ARG A 183 6.04 14.59 -5.92
CA ARG A 183 7.33 15.20 -5.56
C ARG A 183 8.12 15.60 -6.79
N ALA A 184 8.07 14.82 -7.87
CA ALA A 184 8.76 15.14 -9.11
C ALA A 184 8.22 16.40 -9.81
N ARG A 185 6.96 16.76 -9.57
CA ARG A 185 6.38 18.01 -10.10
C ARG A 185 6.83 19.26 -9.30
N GLY A 186 7.41 19.06 -8.15
CA GLY A 186 7.81 20.13 -7.23
C GLY A 186 6.68 20.53 -6.33
#